data_a5f7c47102137917a14e2ad1e8241929
#
_entry.id   a5f7c47102137917a14e2ad1e8241929
#
_cell.length_a   1.000
_cell.length_b   1.000
_cell.length_c   1.000
_cell.angle_alpha   90.00
_cell.angle_beta   90.00
_cell.angle_gamma   90.00
#
_symmetry.space_group_name_H-M   'P 1'
#
loop_
_entity.id
_entity.type
_entity.pdbx_description
1 polymer ?
#
loop_
_entity_poly.entity_id
_entity_poly.type
_entity_poly.pdbx_seq_one_letter_code
_entity_poly.pdbx_strand_id
1 'polypeptide(L)'
;MLRLFLRPDVFLSTSGDLLEQYRDSILPVRGLFRADRWYLRQVLGFALRKILPWAALFAGVFVARFALDMLHPTTDFHTRSQVTTYTSIGLLLTAGFWSAWRSGSFFAGAAAGFATVAAASVLSIAGTAGLLAFWHDAPAMSAIAASGGLDEALFLPAFLIVPGIVLGAIGGLVGAGAKRLWRAI
;
A
#
# COMPACT_ATOMS: atom_id res chain seq x y z
N MET A 1 13.88 1.60 -9.10
CA MET A 1 12.71 1.11 -8.35
C MET A 1 12.99 -0.14 -7.51
N LEU A 2 13.45 -1.25 -8.09
CA LEU A 2 13.72 -2.50 -7.34
C LEU A 2 14.63 -2.31 -6.11
N ARG A 3 15.64 -1.44 -6.17
CA ARG A 3 16.54 -1.14 -5.06
C ARG A 3 15.84 -0.62 -3.79
N LEU A 4 14.64 -0.05 -3.91
CA LEU A 4 13.87 0.44 -2.77
C LEU A 4 13.15 -0.67 -2.01
N PHE A 5 12.89 -1.81 -2.66
CA PHE A 5 12.08 -2.90 -2.10
C PHE A 5 12.87 -4.17 -1.83
N LEU A 6 14.08 -4.28 -2.37
CA LEU A 6 14.94 -5.46 -2.21
C LEU A 6 16.16 -5.16 -1.33
N ARG A 7 16.66 -6.19 -0.66
CA ARG A 7 17.94 -6.13 0.03
C ARG A 7 19.05 -5.96 -1.03
N PRO A 8 20.17 -5.29 -0.69
CA PRO A 8 21.23 -5.00 -1.66
C PRO A 8 21.79 -6.24 -2.38
N ASP A 9 21.94 -7.34 -1.64
CA ASP A 9 22.41 -8.64 -2.15
C ASP A 9 21.43 -9.24 -3.17
N VAL A 10 20.13 -9.27 -2.81
CA VAL A 10 19.07 -9.78 -3.68
C VAL A 10 18.82 -8.84 -4.87
N PHE A 11 18.99 -7.53 -4.66
CA PHE A 11 18.86 -6.56 -5.75
C PHE A 11 19.88 -6.80 -6.86
N LEU A 12 21.16 -7.01 -6.50
CA LEU A 12 22.22 -7.20 -7.49
C LEU A 12 21.99 -8.45 -8.35
N SER A 13 21.65 -9.59 -7.73
CA SER A 13 21.35 -10.82 -8.47
C SER A 13 20.09 -10.68 -9.32
N THR A 14 18.97 -10.28 -8.71
CA THR A 14 17.68 -10.19 -9.44
C THR A 14 17.72 -9.14 -10.55
N SER A 15 18.37 -7.99 -10.34
CA SER A 15 18.48 -6.97 -11.39
C SER A 15 19.41 -7.40 -12.53
N GLY A 16 20.48 -8.15 -12.23
CA GLY A 16 21.37 -8.74 -13.22
C GLY A 16 20.62 -9.73 -14.11
N ASP A 17 19.98 -10.72 -13.48
CA ASP A 17 19.22 -11.76 -14.19
C ASP A 17 18.09 -11.18 -15.05
N LEU A 18 17.37 -10.17 -14.55
CA LEU A 18 16.31 -9.50 -15.31
C LEU A 18 16.85 -8.71 -16.50
N LEU A 19 18.01 -8.04 -16.35
CA LEU A 19 18.64 -7.29 -17.44
C LEU A 19 19.22 -8.21 -18.49
N GLU A 20 19.82 -9.31 -18.09
CA GLU A 20 20.33 -10.34 -19.01
C GLU A 20 19.18 -10.95 -19.80
N GLN A 21 18.11 -11.38 -19.13
CA GLN A 21 16.93 -11.92 -19.79
C GLN A 21 16.26 -10.89 -20.71
N TYR A 22 16.20 -9.61 -20.29
CA TYR A 22 15.67 -8.52 -21.12
C TYR A 22 16.49 -8.38 -22.40
N ARG A 23 17.83 -8.33 -22.31
CA ARG A 23 18.74 -8.08 -23.40
C ARG A 23 18.84 -9.24 -24.38
N ASP A 24 18.99 -10.45 -23.84
CA ASP A 24 19.38 -11.62 -24.62
C ASP A 24 18.19 -12.41 -25.16
N SER A 25 17.07 -12.38 -24.43
CA SER A 25 15.91 -13.20 -24.78
C SER A 25 14.70 -12.39 -25.25
N ILE A 26 14.40 -11.27 -24.60
CA ILE A 26 13.13 -10.57 -24.84
C ILE A 26 13.26 -9.49 -25.91
N LEU A 27 14.29 -8.66 -25.83
CA LEU A 27 14.50 -7.54 -26.74
C LEU A 27 14.65 -7.98 -28.22
N PRO A 28 15.45 -9.02 -28.53
CA PRO A 28 15.61 -9.46 -29.93
C PRO A 28 14.35 -10.02 -30.56
N VAL A 29 13.50 -10.68 -29.71
CA VAL A 29 12.30 -11.38 -30.21
C VAL A 29 11.07 -10.49 -30.24
N ARG A 30 10.91 -9.59 -29.25
CA ARG A 30 9.66 -8.83 -29.05
C ARG A 30 9.74 -7.35 -29.44
N GLY A 31 10.94 -6.84 -29.72
CA GLY A 31 11.19 -5.43 -29.97
C GLY A 31 11.10 -4.57 -28.70
N LEU A 32 11.60 -3.33 -28.79
CA LEU A 32 11.84 -2.45 -27.64
C LEU A 32 10.59 -2.24 -26.76
N PHE A 33 9.47 -1.82 -27.33
CA PHE A 33 8.26 -1.49 -26.58
C PHE A 33 7.68 -2.67 -25.79
N ARG A 34 7.68 -3.87 -26.39
CA ARG A 34 7.18 -5.08 -25.71
C ARG A 34 8.15 -5.59 -24.65
N ALA A 35 9.45 -5.42 -24.90
CA ALA A 35 10.50 -5.75 -23.93
C ALA A 35 10.42 -4.85 -22.70
N ASP A 36 10.27 -3.53 -22.88
CA ASP A 36 10.12 -2.57 -21.81
C ASP A 36 8.85 -2.86 -20.96
N ARG A 37 7.73 -3.16 -21.62
CA ARG A 37 6.50 -3.53 -20.94
C ARG A 37 6.66 -4.84 -20.14
N TRP A 38 7.39 -5.81 -20.66
CA TRP A 38 7.70 -7.04 -19.93
C TRP A 38 8.57 -6.74 -18.72
N TYR A 39 9.64 -5.96 -18.88
CA TYR A 39 10.52 -5.57 -17.76
C TYR A 39 9.76 -4.84 -16.65
N LEU A 40 8.96 -3.84 -17.02
CA LEU A 40 8.12 -3.13 -16.07
C LEU A 40 7.16 -4.06 -15.31
N ARG A 41 6.55 -5.03 -15.99
CA ARG A 41 5.69 -6.01 -15.33
C ARG A 41 6.43 -6.86 -14.30
N GLN A 42 7.66 -7.29 -14.61
CA GLN A 42 8.47 -8.03 -13.66
C GLN A 42 8.82 -7.17 -12.43
N VAL A 43 9.32 -5.96 -12.65
CA VAL A 43 9.66 -5.01 -11.58
C VAL A 43 8.45 -4.72 -10.69
N LEU A 44 7.30 -4.41 -11.29
CA LEU A 44 6.05 -4.16 -10.57
C LEU A 44 5.57 -5.41 -9.81
N GLY A 45 5.66 -6.59 -10.40
CA GLY A 45 5.31 -7.85 -9.75
C GLY A 45 6.12 -8.10 -8.48
N PHE A 46 7.43 -7.86 -8.51
CA PHE A 46 8.28 -7.97 -7.32
C PHE A 46 7.91 -6.93 -6.25
N ALA A 47 7.69 -5.68 -6.65
CA ALA A 47 7.29 -4.61 -5.74
C ALA A 47 5.93 -4.91 -5.09
N LEU A 48 4.93 -5.28 -5.89
CA LEU A 48 3.58 -5.59 -5.42
C LEU A 48 3.56 -6.74 -4.43
N ARG A 49 4.30 -7.83 -4.65
CA ARG A 49 4.38 -8.95 -3.69
C ARG A 49 4.84 -8.52 -2.30
N LYS A 50 5.66 -7.47 -2.21
CA LYS A 50 6.14 -6.94 -0.91
C LYS A 50 5.16 -5.96 -0.27
N ILE A 51 4.39 -5.26 -1.08
CA ILE A 51 3.47 -4.20 -0.65
C ILE A 51 2.07 -4.77 -0.39
N LEU A 52 1.66 -5.78 -1.15
CA LEU A 52 0.30 -6.32 -1.11
C LEU A 52 -0.19 -6.70 0.30
N PRO A 53 0.60 -7.33 1.18
CA PRO A 53 0.15 -7.62 2.53
C PRO A 53 -0.19 -6.35 3.32
N TRP A 54 0.63 -5.31 3.22
CA TRP A 54 0.39 -4.02 3.88
C TRP A 54 -0.82 -3.29 3.28
N ALA A 55 -0.95 -3.33 1.95
CA ALA A 55 -2.08 -2.75 1.25
C ALA A 55 -3.40 -3.47 1.60
N ALA A 56 -3.37 -4.80 1.70
CA ALA A 56 -4.54 -5.59 2.09
C ALA A 56 -4.96 -5.32 3.53
N LEU A 57 -4.01 -5.22 4.47
CA LEU A 57 -4.30 -4.84 5.85
C LEU A 57 -4.88 -3.43 5.94
N PHE A 58 -4.28 -2.47 5.25
CA PHE A 58 -4.75 -1.10 5.22
C PHE A 58 -6.16 -0.99 4.59
N ALA A 59 -6.38 -1.61 3.44
CA ALA A 59 -7.69 -1.66 2.81
C ALA A 59 -8.73 -2.37 3.69
N GLY A 60 -8.32 -3.45 4.36
CA GLY A 60 -9.17 -4.19 5.29
C GLY A 60 -9.70 -3.35 6.43
N VAL A 61 -8.90 -2.40 6.95
CA VAL A 61 -9.35 -1.46 7.99
C VAL A 61 -10.50 -0.59 7.49
N PHE A 62 -10.41 -0.06 6.27
CA PHE A 62 -11.46 0.78 5.68
C PHE A 62 -12.69 -0.01 5.30
N VAL A 63 -12.53 -1.17 4.68
CA VAL A 63 -13.64 -2.04 4.32
C VAL A 63 -14.37 -2.56 5.55
N ALA A 64 -13.63 -2.93 6.62
CA ALA A 64 -14.23 -3.35 7.88
C ALA A 64 -14.99 -2.21 8.57
N ARG A 65 -14.42 -0.99 8.59
CA ARG A 65 -15.14 0.19 9.09
C ARG A 65 -16.44 0.39 8.34
N PHE A 66 -16.38 0.37 7.02
CA PHE A 66 -17.53 0.56 6.17
C PHE A 66 -18.61 -0.52 6.42
N ALA A 67 -18.20 -1.80 6.50
CA ALA A 67 -19.11 -2.90 6.85
C ALA A 67 -19.74 -2.71 8.23
N LEU A 68 -18.97 -2.25 9.22
CA LEU A 68 -19.50 -1.97 10.55
C LEU A 68 -20.50 -0.80 10.56
N ASP A 69 -20.27 0.23 9.76
CA ASP A 69 -21.19 1.36 9.64
C ASP A 69 -22.52 0.92 9.03
N MET A 70 -22.50 -0.04 8.08
CA MET A 70 -23.71 -0.62 7.48
C MET A 70 -24.45 -1.57 8.43
N LEU A 71 -23.72 -2.50 9.06
CA LEU A 71 -24.32 -3.57 9.87
C LEU A 71 -24.75 -3.11 11.27
N HIS A 72 -24.04 -2.15 11.84
CA HIS A 72 -24.27 -1.61 13.18
C HIS A 72 -24.17 -0.09 13.14
N PRO A 73 -25.17 0.61 12.57
CA PRO A 73 -25.19 2.06 12.58
C PRO A 73 -25.02 2.63 13.98
N THR A 74 -24.17 3.62 14.15
CA THR A 74 -23.94 4.29 15.44
C THR A 74 -23.97 5.78 15.27
N THR A 75 -24.35 6.49 16.31
CA THR A 75 -24.23 7.96 16.39
C THR A 75 -22.84 8.40 16.84
N ASP A 76 -22.03 7.48 17.39
CA ASP A 76 -20.65 7.72 17.81
C ASP A 76 -19.65 7.35 16.69
N PHE A 77 -19.61 8.16 15.65
CA PHE A 77 -18.63 8.03 14.57
C PHE A 77 -17.21 8.39 15.03
N HIS A 78 -17.08 9.15 16.13
CA HIS A 78 -15.79 9.64 16.58
C HIS A 78 -14.85 8.50 16.98
N THR A 79 -15.32 7.58 17.83
CA THR A 79 -14.52 6.43 18.27
C THR A 79 -14.11 5.54 17.09
N ARG A 80 -15.02 5.24 16.18
CA ARG A 80 -14.69 4.44 14.96
C ARG A 80 -13.67 5.13 14.08
N SER A 81 -13.83 6.44 13.87
CA SER A 81 -12.89 7.24 13.08
C SER A 81 -11.50 7.26 13.71
N GLN A 82 -11.41 7.44 15.03
CA GLN A 82 -10.14 7.40 15.76
C GLN A 82 -9.45 6.04 15.64
N VAL A 83 -10.15 4.94 15.86
CA VAL A 83 -9.58 3.59 15.74
C VAL A 83 -9.06 3.36 14.34
N THR A 84 -9.83 3.70 13.31
CA THR A 84 -9.41 3.58 11.91
C THR A 84 -8.17 4.42 11.63
N THR A 85 -8.15 5.67 12.10
CA THR A 85 -7.05 6.61 11.88
C THR A 85 -5.76 6.12 12.56
N TYR A 86 -5.80 5.77 13.84
CA TYR A 86 -4.61 5.31 14.55
C TYR A 86 -4.08 3.99 14.01
N THR A 87 -4.97 3.07 13.64
CA THR A 87 -4.57 1.81 13.00
C THR A 87 -3.90 2.06 11.66
N SER A 88 -4.44 2.96 10.85
CA SER A 88 -3.87 3.35 9.56
C SER A 88 -2.50 4.01 9.69
N ILE A 89 -2.35 4.92 10.67
CA ILE A 89 -1.05 5.54 11.00
C ILE A 89 -0.04 4.47 11.41
N GLY A 90 -0.40 3.57 12.32
CA GLY A 90 0.46 2.48 12.77
C GLY A 90 0.91 1.57 11.63
N LEU A 91 0.00 1.21 10.73
CA LEU A 91 0.31 0.39 9.55
C LEU A 91 1.30 1.08 8.61
N LEU A 92 1.09 2.37 8.32
CA LEU A 92 1.97 3.13 7.42
C LEU A 92 3.36 3.36 8.00
N LEU A 93 3.44 3.69 9.29
CA LEU A 93 4.73 3.79 10.00
C LEU A 93 5.47 2.46 9.99
N THR A 94 4.78 1.35 10.26
CA THR A 94 5.39 0.01 10.29
C THR A 94 5.83 -0.45 8.90
N ALA A 95 5.02 -0.22 7.86
CA ALA A 95 5.38 -0.53 6.48
C ALA A 95 6.62 0.25 6.03
N GLY A 96 6.67 1.55 6.38
CA GLY A 96 7.81 2.42 6.11
C GLY A 96 9.07 1.98 6.86
N PHE A 97 8.94 1.72 8.16
CA PHE A 97 10.03 1.19 9.01
C PHE A 97 10.60 -0.10 8.43
N TRP A 98 9.75 -1.09 8.15
CA TRP A 98 10.16 -2.39 7.66
C TRP A 98 10.87 -2.33 6.31
N SER A 99 10.37 -1.49 5.40
CA SER A 99 10.97 -1.27 4.09
C SER A 99 12.36 -0.64 4.21
N ALA A 100 12.50 0.39 5.04
CA ALA A 100 13.77 1.07 5.27
C ALA A 100 14.76 0.23 6.07
N TRP A 101 14.31 -0.53 7.06
CA TRP A 101 15.15 -1.49 7.79
C TRP A 101 15.79 -2.50 6.83
N ARG A 102 15.02 -3.02 5.88
CA ARG A 102 15.53 -3.98 4.89
C ARG A 102 16.50 -3.36 3.90
N SER A 103 16.12 -2.24 3.29
CA SER A 103 16.92 -1.58 2.24
C SER A 103 18.08 -0.73 2.78
N GLY A 104 17.95 -0.18 3.99
CA GLY A 104 18.87 0.81 4.56
C GLY A 104 18.66 2.24 4.04
N SER A 105 17.55 2.50 3.34
CA SER A 105 17.23 3.81 2.74
C SER A 105 15.89 4.33 3.28
N PHE A 106 15.86 5.58 3.76
CA PHE A 106 14.61 6.20 4.20
C PHE A 106 13.63 6.44 3.04
N PHE A 107 14.14 6.68 1.83
CA PHE A 107 13.30 6.79 0.64
C PHE A 107 12.49 5.53 0.35
N ALA A 108 13.00 4.37 0.75
CA ALA A 108 12.24 3.13 0.66
C ALA A 108 11.01 3.14 1.57
N GLY A 109 11.07 3.83 2.70
CA GLY A 109 9.93 4.03 3.58
C GLY A 109 8.84 4.89 2.93
N ALA A 110 9.22 6.05 2.35
CA ALA A 110 8.29 6.92 1.63
C ALA A 110 7.63 6.19 0.44
N ALA A 111 8.44 5.46 -0.34
CA ALA A 111 7.94 4.67 -1.46
C ALA A 111 7.00 3.53 -1.02
N ALA A 112 7.29 2.89 0.13
CA ALA A 112 6.42 1.87 0.70
C ALA A 112 5.09 2.47 1.16
N GLY A 113 5.11 3.62 1.83
CA GLY A 113 3.90 4.34 2.24
C GLY A 113 3.02 4.71 1.04
N PHE A 114 3.61 5.36 0.02
CA PHE A 114 2.92 5.66 -1.24
C PHE A 114 2.27 4.42 -1.86
N ALA A 115 3.09 3.39 -2.09
CA ALA A 115 2.64 2.20 -2.80
C ALA A 115 1.61 1.39 -2.00
N THR A 116 1.71 1.38 -0.66
CA THR A 116 0.72 0.75 0.22
C THR A 116 -0.63 1.45 0.07
N VAL A 117 -0.68 2.79 0.17
CA VAL A 117 -1.93 3.53 0.07
C VAL A 117 -2.50 3.45 -1.34
N ALA A 118 -1.68 3.59 -2.39
CA ALA A 118 -2.14 3.50 -3.78
C ALA A 118 -2.77 2.13 -4.09
N ALA A 119 -2.11 1.03 -3.67
CA ALA A 119 -2.67 -0.31 -3.85
C ALA A 119 -3.91 -0.54 -2.97
N ALA A 120 -3.89 -0.04 -1.73
CA ALA A 120 -5.00 -0.16 -0.80
C ALA A 120 -6.24 0.61 -1.27
N SER A 121 -6.07 1.78 -1.92
CA SER A 121 -7.18 2.54 -2.49
C SER A 121 -7.95 1.71 -3.50
N VAL A 122 -7.25 1.00 -4.39
CA VAL A 122 -7.89 0.11 -5.37
C VAL A 122 -8.63 -1.04 -4.68
N LEU A 123 -7.98 -1.67 -3.67
CA LEU A 123 -8.58 -2.77 -2.92
C LEU A 123 -9.79 -2.30 -2.09
N SER A 124 -9.72 -1.12 -1.47
CA SER A 124 -10.83 -0.54 -0.71
C SER A 124 -12.02 -0.22 -1.60
N ILE A 125 -11.79 0.40 -2.75
CA ILE A 125 -12.86 0.70 -3.71
C ILE A 125 -13.53 -0.61 -4.16
N ALA A 126 -12.74 -1.62 -4.51
CA ALA A 126 -13.28 -2.93 -4.92
C ALA A 126 -14.05 -3.61 -3.78
N GLY A 127 -13.52 -3.58 -2.56
CA GLY A 127 -14.18 -4.14 -1.38
C GLY A 127 -15.48 -3.43 -1.02
N THR A 128 -15.47 -2.10 -1.03
CA THR A 128 -16.66 -1.27 -0.76
C THR A 128 -17.72 -1.46 -1.83
N ALA A 129 -17.33 -1.47 -3.11
CA ALA A 129 -18.25 -1.74 -4.22
C ALA A 129 -18.85 -3.16 -4.13
N GLY A 130 -18.04 -4.14 -3.70
CA GLY A 130 -18.51 -5.50 -3.43
C GLY A 130 -19.56 -5.54 -2.32
N LEU A 131 -19.31 -4.85 -1.20
CA LEU A 131 -20.28 -4.76 -0.09
C LEU A 131 -21.59 -4.10 -0.56
N LEU A 132 -21.50 -3.00 -1.32
CA LEU A 132 -22.67 -2.30 -1.85
C LEU A 132 -23.48 -3.15 -2.83
N ALA A 133 -22.85 -4.05 -3.57
CA ALA A 133 -23.55 -4.97 -4.46
C ALA A 133 -24.45 -5.96 -3.70
N PHE A 134 -24.09 -6.31 -2.46
CA PHE A 134 -24.86 -7.22 -1.61
C PHE A 134 -25.80 -6.49 -0.63
N TRP A 135 -25.41 -5.32 -0.14
CA TRP A 135 -26.15 -4.51 0.84
C TRP A 135 -26.38 -3.13 0.29
N HIS A 136 -27.54 -2.94 -0.35
CA HIS A 136 -27.98 -1.65 -0.92
C HIS A 136 -29.40 -1.29 -0.49
N ASP A 137 -29.87 -1.87 0.60
CA ASP A 137 -31.17 -1.56 1.18
C ASP A 137 -31.22 -0.15 1.78
N ALA A 138 -32.43 0.37 2.00
CA ALA A 138 -32.63 1.73 2.50
C ALA A 138 -31.94 2.00 3.85
N PRO A 139 -31.95 1.06 4.85
CA PRO A 139 -31.21 1.25 6.09
C PRO A 139 -29.69 1.39 5.87
N ALA A 140 -29.09 0.54 5.03
CA ALA A 140 -27.65 0.61 4.74
C ALA A 140 -27.29 1.93 4.06
N MET A 141 -28.06 2.36 3.09
CA MET A 141 -27.82 3.64 2.39
C MET A 141 -27.99 4.85 3.31
N SER A 142 -28.94 4.81 4.26
CA SER A 142 -29.09 5.89 5.26
C SER A 142 -27.92 5.94 6.23
N ALA A 143 -27.38 4.78 6.64
CA ALA A 143 -26.20 4.71 7.49
C ALA A 143 -24.96 5.28 6.78
N ILE A 144 -24.77 4.97 5.50
CA ILE A 144 -23.69 5.53 4.67
C ILE A 144 -23.82 7.05 4.58
N ALA A 145 -25.02 7.56 4.30
CA ALA A 145 -25.24 8.99 4.21
C ALA A 145 -24.93 9.70 5.53
N ALA A 146 -25.24 9.08 6.66
CA ALA A 146 -24.95 9.61 7.98
C ALA A 146 -23.44 9.55 8.35
N SER A 147 -22.66 8.61 7.77
CA SER A 147 -21.23 8.43 8.05
C SER A 147 -20.28 9.23 7.16
N GLY A 148 -20.79 10.11 6.31
CA GLY A 148 -19.98 10.93 5.39
C GLY A 148 -20.26 10.69 3.90
N GLY A 149 -21.18 9.76 3.59
CA GLY A 149 -21.61 9.47 2.24
C GLY A 149 -20.71 8.53 1.45
N LEU A 150 -21.14 8.20 0.24
CA LEU A 150 -20.41 7.31 -0.66
C LEU A 150 -19.06 7.86 -1.09
N ASP A 151 -18.95 9.17 -1.22
CA ASP A 151 -17.72 9.82 -1.64
C ASP A 151 -16.59 9.60 -0.60
N GLU A 152 -16.90 9.75 0.68
CA GLU A 152 -15.94 9.46 1.74
C GLU A 152 -15.58 7.97 1.74
N ALA A 153 -16.57 7.09 1.68
CA ALA A 153 -16.35 5.65 1.72
C ALA A 153 -15.45 5.14 0.58
N LEU A 154 -15.61 5.68 -0.63
CA LEU A 154 -14.89 5.25 -1.82
C LEU A 154 -13.53 5.94 -1.98
N PHE A 155 -13.46 7.25 -1.72
CA PHE A 155 -12.28 8.04 -2.07
C PHE A 155 -11.36 8.38 -0.89
N LEU A 156 -11.83 8.25 0.36
CA LEU A 156 -11.00 8.55 1.54
C LEU A 156 -9.63 7.85 1.51
N PRO A 157 -9.51 6.56 1.14
CA PRO A 157 -8.18 5.93 1.05
C PRO A 157 -7.25 6.62 0.05
N ALA A 158 -7.79 7.14 -1.07
CA ALA A 158 -6.99 7.83 -2.07
C ALA A 158 -6.45 9.18 -1.58
N PHE A 159 -7.22 9.92 -0.76
CA PHE A 159 -6.76 11.16 -0.13
C PHE A 159 -5.61 10.94 0.85
N LEU A 160 -5.44 9.72 1.35
CA LEU A 160 -4.35 9.37 2.26
C LEU A 160 -3.01 9.10 1.55
N ILE A 161 -2.91 9.27 0.23
CA ILE A 161 -1.64 9.08 -0.52
C ILE A 161 -0.56 10.02 0.02
N VAL A 162 -0.85 11.31 0.19
CA VAL A 162 0.15 12.27 0.71
C VAL A 162 0.49 11.99 2.18
N PRO A 163 -0.46 11.83 3.10
CA PRO A 163 -0.17 11.35 4.45
C PRO A 163 0.61 10.03 4.47
N GLY A 164 0.31 9.10 3.57
CA GLY A 164 1.00 7.83 3.45
C GLY A 164 2.48 7.96 3.10
N ILE A 165 2.82 8.87 2.20
CA ILE A 165 4.21 9.20 1.88
C ILE A 165 4.93 9.75 3.11
N VAL A 166 4.32 10.69 3.82
CA VAL A 166 4.90 11.34 5.00
C VAL A 166 5.12 10.34 6.14
N LEU A 167 4.08 9.58 6.48
CA LEU A 167 4.16 8.57 7.54
C LEU A 167 5.13 7.45 7.19
N GLY A 168 5.12 7.00 5.93
CA GLY A 168 6.10 6.04 5.43
C GLY A 168 7.53 6.57 5.49
N ALA A 169 7.76 7.84 5.21
CA ALA A 169 9.07 8.49 5.36
C ALA A 169 9.51 8.57 6.83
N ILE A 170 8.60 8.94 7.74
CA ILE A 170 8.88 8.98 9.20
C ILE A 170 9.27 7.59 9.70
N GLY A 171 8.45 6.57 9.41
CA GLY A 171 8.80 5.18 9.72
C GLY A 171 10.12 4.75 9.09
N GLY A 172 10.37 5.21 7.85
CA GLY A 172 11.60 4.97 7.12
C GLY A 172 12.84 5.58 7.77
N LEU A 173 12.76 6.79 8.31
CA LEU A 173 13.85 7.42 9.07
C LEU A 173 14.21 6.59 10.30
N VAL A 174 13.20 6.16 11.06
CA VAL A 174 13.41 5.31 12.25
C VAL A 174 14.02 3.97 11.86
N GLY A 175 13.51 3.31 10.82
CA GLY A 175 14.00 2.01 10.36
C GLY A 175 15.44 2.06 9.82
N ALA A 176 15.78 3.09 9.04
CA ALA A 176 17.13 3.27 8.53
C ALA A 176 18.13 3.62 9.65
N GLY A 177 17.72 4.44 10.62
CA GLY A 177 18.51 4.78 11.80
C GLY A 177 18.78 3.55 12.67
N ALA A 178 17.75 2.79 13.01
CA ALA A 178 17.86 1.57 13.77
C ALA A 178 18.79 0.54 13.11
N LYS A 179 18.72 0.39 11.77
CA LYS A 179 19.63 -0.49 11.03
C LYS A 179 21.09 -0.05 11.11
N ARG A 180 21.35 1.28 11.09
CA ARG A 180 22.73 1.80 11.24
C ARG A 180 23.29 1.50 12.61
N LEU A 181 22.49 1.72 13.66
CA LEU A 181 22.88 1.41 15.04
C LEU A 181 23.17 -0.08 15.21
N TRP A 182 22.31 -0.95 14.68
CA TRP A 182 22.51 -2.40 14.73
C TRP A 182 23.79 -2.88 14.06
N ARG A 183 24.29 -2.19 13.06
CA ARG A 183 25.54 -2.53 12.37
C ARG A 183 26.80 -2.00 13.08
N ALA A 184 26.64 -1.06 14.00
CA ALA A 184 27.72 -0.45 14.75
C ALA A 184 28.05 -1.21 16.06
N ILE A 185 27.17 -2.13 16.48
CA ILE A 185 27.34 -3.06 17.61
C ILE A 185 27.90 -4.39 17.10
#